data_7e50e1460866d866e798f1e2bc23aa85
#
_entry.id   7e50e1460866d866e798f1e2bc23aa85
#
_cell.length_a   1.000
_cell.length_b   1.000
_cell.length_c   1.000
_cell.angle_alpha   90.00
_cell.angle_beta   90.00
_cell.angle_gamma   90.00
#
_symmetry.space_group_name_H-M   'P 1'
#
loop_
_entity.id
_entity.type
_entity.pdbx_description
1 polymer ?
#
loop_
_entity_poly.entity_id
_entity_poly.type
_entity_poly.pdbx_seq_one_letter_code
_entity_poly.pdbx_strand_id
1 'polypeptide(L)'
;MARLQQYYREQVVPRLQKDLDIVNPMQVPRITKITVNMGVGEAVADKKVMDAAVGDLTKISGQKPLVTRSRKAIASFKIRAGLPIGCKVTLRGARMYEFLDRLINIAMPRIRDFRGVSPRSFDGRGNYSLGVKEQIIFPEIQYDQIDQIRGMDITITTTARDNRQGRALLEAFNFPFRK
;
A
#
# COMPACT_ATOMS: atom_id res chain seq x y z
N MET A 1 -6.90 17.07 -10.77
CA MET A 1 -5.59 16.63 -10.25
C MET A 1 -5.81 16.20 -8.83
N ALA A 2 -5.24 15.06 -8.36
CA ALA A 2 -5.42 14.61 -6.99
C ALA A 2 -4.85 15.63 -5.98
N ARG A 3 -5.54 15.89 -4.87
CA ARG A 3 -5.18 16.87 -3.84
C ARG A 3 -3.73 16.69 -3.37
N LEU A 4 -3.31 15.48 -3.02
CA LEU A 4 -1.95 15.20 -2.56
C LEU A 4 -0.90 15.35 -3.68
N GLN A 5 -1.27 15.21 -4.94
CA GLN A 5 -0.34 15.47 -6.05
C GLN A 5 -0.02 16.95 -6.19
N GLN A 6 -1.02 17.81 -6.00
CA GLN A 6 -0.82 19.26 -5.96
C GLN A 6 0.00 19.66 -4.74
N TYR A 7 -0.38 19.15 -3.56
CA TYR A 7 0.34 19.36 -2.31
C TYR A 7 1.83 18.97 -2.42
N TYR A 8 2.13 17.83 -3.08
CA TYR A 8 3.50 17.42 -3.33
C TYR A 8 4.29 18.48 -4.10
N ARG A 9 3.71 19.02 -5.19
CA ARG A 9 4.40 20.01 -6.04
C ARG A 9 4.60 21.35 -5.35
N GLU A 10 3.61 21.82 -4.62
CA GLU A 10 3.59 23.17 -4.05
C GLU A 10 4.29 23.25 -2.69
N GLN A 11 4.20 22.22 -1.87
CA GLN A 11 4.68 22.27 -0.50
C GLN A 11 5.78 21.26 -0.18
N VAL A 12 5.63 20.00 -0.62
CA VAL A 12 6.57 18.93 -0.27
C VAL A 12 7.91 19.12 -0.97
N VAL A 13 7.92 19.44 -2.26
CA VAL A 13 9.17 19.62 -3.03
C VAL A 13 10.04 20.72 -2.44
N PRO A 14 9.57 21.97 -2.20
CA PRO A 14 10.40 23.03 -1.61
C PRO A 14 10.91 22.68 -0.20
N ARG A 15 10.07 22.00 0.60
CA ARG A 15 10.46 21.55 1.94
C ARG A 15 11.58 20.51 1.87
N LEU A 16 11.45 19.48 1.06
CA LEU A 16 12.46 18.43 0.92
C LEU A 16 13.76 18.94 0.32
N GLN A 17 13.73 19.94 -0.57
CA GLN A 17 14.94 20.57 -1.07
C GLN A 17 15.77 21.20 0.06
N LYS A 18 15.10 21.88 1.00
CA LYS A 18 15.76 22.48 2.17
C LYS A 18 16.23 21.44 3.19
N ASP A 19 15.38 20.46 3.51
CA ASP A 19 15.65 19.47 4.56
C ASP A 19 16.75 18.46 4.15
N LEU A 20 16.94 18.25 2.86
CA LEU A 20 17.89 17.27 2.30
C LEU A 20 19.06 17.92 1.53
N ASP A 21 19.16 19.27 1.53
CA ASP A 21 20.19 20.05 0.80
C ASP A 21 20.28 19.67 -0.69
N ILE A 22 19.12 19.46 -1.34
CA ILE A 22 19.05 19.05 -2.75
C ILE A 22 18.95 20.28 -3.63
N VAL A 23 19.99 20.58 -4.41
CA VAL A 23 20.03 21.69 -5.36
C VAL A 23 19.14 21.44 -6.57
N ASN A 24 19.17 20.21 -7.12
CA ASN A 24 18.43 19.87 -8.34
C ASN A 24 17.01 19.38 -8.00
N PRO A 25 15.94 20.11 -8.42
CA PRO A 25 14.55 19.70 -8.17
C PRO A 25 14.20 18.30 -8.70
N MET A 26 14.87 17.84 -9.75
CA MET A 26 14.63 16.51 -10.32
C MET A 26 15.16 15.35 -9.46
N GLN A 27 16.04 15.64 -8.50
CA GLN A 27 16.57 14.65 -7.56
C GLN A 27 15.70 14.51 -6.29
N VAL A 28 14.72 15.40 -6.11
CA VAL A 28 13.80 15.32 -4.96
C VAL A 28 13.05 13.98 -5.00
N PRO A 29 13.05 13.22 -3.89
CA PRO A 29 12.38 11.94 -3.83
C PRO A 29 10.87 12.09 -4.06
N ARG A 30 10.31 11.17 -4.84
CA ARG A 30 8.87 11.10 -5.16
C ARG A 30 8.36 9.68 -5.05
N ILE A 31 7.07 9.54 -4.82
CA ILE A 31 6.40 8.24 -4.85
C ILE A 31 6.21 7.84 -6.32
N THR A 32 6.60 6.62 -6.68
CA THR A 32 6.50 6.09 -8.06
C THR A 32 5.31 5.18 -8.24
N LYS A 33 5.03 4.36 -7.25
CA LYS A 33 3.89 3.43 -7.24
C LYS A 33 3.54 3.04 -5.81
N ILE A 34 2.31 2.62 -5.61
CA ILE A 34 1.86 1.90 -4.41
C ILE A 34 1.36 0.53 -4.87
N THR A 35 1.89 -0.52 -4.27
CA THR A 35 1.45 -1.89 -4.52
C THR A 35 0.68 -2.38 -3.30
N VAL A 36 -0.54 -2.83 -3.51
CA VAL A 36 -1.35 -3.47 -2.47
C VAL A 36 -1.46 -4.95 -2.84
N ASN A 37 -1.09 -5.81 -1.92
CA ASN A 37 -1.13 -7.26 -2.08
C ASN A 37 -2.01 -7.88 -1.01
N MET A 38 -2.82 -8.84 -1.40
CA MET A 38 -3.65 -9.62 -0.50
C MET A 38 -3.34 -11.10 -0.73
N GLY A 39 -2.76 -11.74 0.29
CA GLY A 39 -2.50 -13.17 0.29
C GLY A 39 -3.78 -13.94 0.68
N VAL A 40 -4.22 -14.86 -0.17
CA VAL A 40 -5.46 -15.63 0.01
C VAL A 40 -5.13 -17.12 -0.09
N GLY A 41 -4.50 -17.67 0.95
CA GLY A 41 -4.11 -19.10 1.00
C GLY A 41 -5.30 -20.04 0.96
N GLU A 42 -6.44 -19.63 1.52
CA GLU A 42 -7.68 -20.39 1.56
C GLU A 42 -8.31 -20.63 0.18
N ALA A 43 -7.96 -19.79 -0.81
CA ALA A 43 -8.41 -19.95 -2.19
C ALA A 43 -7.97 -21.28 -2.84
N VAL A 44 -7.02 -21.99 -2.23
CA VAL A 44 -6.64 -23.36 -2.64
C VAL A 44 -7.78 -24.34 -2.42
N ALA A 45 -8.56 -24.15 -1.35
CA ALA A 45 -9.71 -25.00 -1.01
C ALA A 45 -11.00 -24.51 -1.69
N ASP A 46 -11.25 -23.20 -1.68
CA ASP A 46 -12.46 -22.60 -2.26
C ASP A 46 -12.13 -21.39 -3.16
N LYS A 47 -12.47 -21.51 -4.45
CA LYS A 47 -12.26 -20.44 -5.45
C LYS A 47 -13.10 -19.20 -5.18
N LYS A 48 -14.27 -19.32 -4.54
CA LYS A 48 -15.15 -18.18 -4.23
C LYS A 48 -14.48 -17.16 -3.32
N VAL A 49 -13.62 -17.64 -2.42
CA VAL A 49 -12.81 -16.80 -1.52
C VAL A 49 -11.89 -15.85 -2.31
N MET A 50 -11.34 -16.31 -3.44
CA MET A 50 -10.53 -15.47 -4.32
C MET A 50 -11.37 -14.40 -5.00
N ASP A 51 -12.56 -14.73 -5.46
CA ASP A 51 -13.45 -13.76 -6.14
C ASP A 51 -13.91 -12.68 -5.16
N ALA A 52 -14.20 -13.03 -3.90
CA ALA A 52 -14.50 -12.07 -2.84
C ALA A 52 -13.31 -11.15 -2.56
N ALA A 53 -12.09 -11.69 -2.41
CA ALA A 53 -10.88 -10.89 -2.20
C ALA A 53 -10.58 -9.92 -3.38
N VAL A 54 -10.79 -10.37 -4.62
CA VAL A 54 -10.67 -9.51 -5.82
C VAL A 54 -11.73 -8.41 -5.80
N GLY A 55 -12.96 -8.72 -5.37
CA GLY A 55 -14.03 -7.75 -5.20
C GLY A 55 -13.67 -6.66 -4.19
N ASP A 56 -13.21 -7.05 -3.00
CA ASP A 56 -12.79 -6.13 -1.94
C ASP A 56 -11.65 -5.23 -2.40
N LEU A 57 -10.59 -5.83 -2.98
CA LEU A 57 -9.44 -5.06 -3.45
C LEU A 57 -9.80 -4.14 -4.63
N THR A 58 -10.79 -4.50 -5.45
CA THR A 58 -11.32 -3.63 -6.51
C THR A 58 -12.02 -2.41 -5.92
N LYS A 59 -12.86 -2.59 -4.88
CA LYS A 59 -13.54 -1.49 -4.18
C LYS A 59 -12.51 -0.53 -3.56
N ILE A 60 -11.51 -1.06 -2.86
CA ILE A 60 -10.46 -0.28 -2.18
C ILE A 60 -9.60 0.51 -3.17
N SER A 61 -9.16 -0.13 -4.26
CA SER A 61 -8.18 0.46 -5.19
C SER A 61 -8.80 1.25 -6.34
N GLY A 62 -10.08 1.01 -6.65
CA GLY A 62 -10.72 1.55 -7.85
C GLY A 62 -10.16 0.98 -9.16
N GLN A 63 -9.44 -0.14 -9.09
CA GLN A 63 -8.80 -0.81 -10.23
C GLN A 63 -8.90 -2.32 -10.07
N LYS A 64 -9.14 -3.05 -11.16
CA LYS A 64 -9.21 -4.52 -11.15
C LYS A 64 -7.85 -5.10 -10.77
N PRO A 65 -7.77 -5.92 -9.69
CA PRO A 65 -6.53 -6.57 -9.28
C PRO A 65 -6.10 -7.68 -10.23
N LEU A 66 -4.80 -7.94 -10.24
CA LEU A 66 -4.23 -9.10 -10.88
C LEU A 66 -4.24 -10.28 -9.90
N VAL A 67 -4.85 -11.38 -10.29
CA VAL A 67 -4.79 -12.65 -9.52
C VAL A 67 -3.41 -13.25 -9.68
N THR A 68 -2.72 -13.49 -8.56
CA THR A 68 -1.40 -14.10 -8.54
C THR A 68 -1.52 -15.61 -8.39
N ARG A 69 -0.76 -16.34 -9.22
CA ARG A 69 -0.78 -17.80 -9.27
C ARG A 69 0.54 -18.39 -8.79
N SER A 70 0.46 -19.57 -8.19
CA SER A 70 1.66 -20.30 -7.75
C SER A 70 2.52 -20.71 -8.96
N ARG A 71 3.84 -20.58 -8.83
CA ARG A 71 4.80 -20.97 -9.87
C ARG A 71 5.21 -22.43 -9.73
N LYS A 72 5.32 -22.91 -8.51
CA LYS A 72 5.78 -24.28 -8.18
C LYS A 72 4.73 -25.00 -7.38
N ALA A 73 4.68 -26.32 -7.54
CA ALA A 73 3.88 -27.19 -6.67
C ALA A 73 4.64 -27.42 -5.35
N ILE A 74 3.93 -27.32 -4.22
CA ILE A 74 4.47 -27.58 -2.88
C ILE A 74 3.47 -28.48 -2.16
N ALA A 75 3.85 -29.75 -1.92
CA ALA A 75 2.97 -30.77 -1.36
C ALA A 75 2.52 -30.44 0.09
N SER A 76 3.42 -29.89 0.91
CA SER A 76 3.12 -29.52 2.30
C SER A 76 2.00 -28.49 2.43
N PHE A 77 1.86 -27.60 1.45
CA PHE A 77 0.79 -26.59 1.41
C PHE A 77 -0.37 -26.98 0.49
N LYS A 78 -0.39 -28.20 -0.05
CA LYS A 78 -1.40 -28.68 -1.01
C LYS A 78 -1.55 -27.79 -2.25
N ILE A 79 -0.48 -27.10 -2.64
CA ILE A 79 -0.44 -26.17 -3.77
C ILE A 79 0.08 -26.87 -5.01
N ARG A 80 -0.65 -26.74 -6.13
CA ARG A 80 -0.20 -27.11 -7.48
C ARG A 80 0.19 -25.88 -8.27
N ALA A 81 1.07 -26.03 -9.25
CA ALA A 81 1.43 -24.95 -10.15
C ALA A 81 0.17 -24.41 -10.85
N GLY A 82 0.06 -23.07 -10.99
CA GLY A 82 -1.06 -22.40 -11.62
C GLY A 82 -2.27 -22.11 -10.71
N LEU A 83 -2.31 -22.60 -9.46
CA LEU A 83 -3.39 -22.30 -8.54
C LEU A 83 -3.37 -20.80 -8.13
N PRO A 84 -4.54 -20.13 -8.04
CA PRO A 84 -4.64 -18.78 -7.52
C PRO A 84 -4.38 -18.80 -6.00
N ILE A 85 -3.46 -17.95 -5.54
CA ILE A 85 -3.03 -17.87 -4.12
C ILE A 85 -3.10 -16.47 -3.54
N GLY A 86 -3.42 -15.46 -4.35
CA GLY A 86 -3.54 -14.09 -3.90
C GLY A 86 -3.94 -13.15 -5.03
N CYS A 87 -4.11 -11.89 -4.70
CA CYS A 87 -4.36 -10.83 -5.67
C CYS A 87 -3.54 -9.59 -5.31
N LYS A 88 -3.14 -8.83 -6.33
CA LYS A 88 -2.37 -7.60 -6.16
C LYS A 88 -2.83 -6.52 -7.11
N VAL A 89 -2.67 -5.27 -6.70
CA VAL A 89 -2.88 -4.10 -7.54
C VAL A 89 -1.67 -3.19 -7.45
N THR A 90 -1.33 -2.52 -8.55
CA THR A 90 -0.28 -1.50 -8.59
C THR A 90 -0.91 -0.19 -9.02
N LEU A 91 -0.86 0.79 -8.13
CA LEU A 91 -1.41 2.12 -8.34
C LEU A 91 -0.31 3.10 -8.73
N ARG A 92 -0.60 3.98 -9.70
CA ARG A 92 0.30 5.03 -10.19
C ARG A 92 -0.47 6.32 -10.47
N GLY A 93 0.25 7.43 -10.58
CA GLY A 93 -0.33 8.73 -10.95
C GLY A 93 -1.42 9.20 -10.00
N ALA A 94 -2.51 9.74 -10.51
CA ALA A 94 -3.60 10.31 -9.69
C ALA A 94 -4.21 9.29 -8.72
N ARG A 95 -4.50 8.07 -9.18
CA ARG A 95 -5.07 7.01 -8.32
C ARG A 95 -4.18 6.64 -7.14
N MET A 96 -2.86 6.67 -7.33
CA MET A 96 -1.89 6.44 -6.27
C MET A 96 -1.98 7.51 -5.18
N TYR A 97 -2.06 8.78 -5.56
CA TYR A 97 -2.19 9.88 -4.59
C TYR A 97 -3.54 9.89 -3.89
N GLU A 98 -4.62 9.56 -4.58
CA GLU A 98 -5.95 9.42 -3.98
C GLU A 98 -6.01 8.27 -2.97
N PHE A 99 -5.40 7.13 -3.31
CA PHE A 99 -5.28 6.01 -2.38
C PHE A 99 -4.43 6.39 -1.16
N LEU A 100 -3.30 7.07 -1.36
CA LEU A 100 -2.44 7.53 -0.26
C LEU A 100 -3.18 8.49 0.68
N ASP A 101 -3.95 9.41 0.12
CA ASP A 101 -4.76 10.36 0.88
C ASP A 101 -5.77 9.64 1.78
N ARG A 102 -6.53 8.69 1.22
CA ARG A 102 -7.47 7.87 2.01
C ARG A 102 -6.77 7.00 3.04
N LEU A 103 -5.62 6.42 2.68
CA LEU A 103 -4.83 5.61 3.60
C LEU A 103 -4.41 6.40 4.83
N ILE A 104 -3.83 7.59 4.65
CA ILE A 104 -3.30 8.41 5.75
C ILE A 104 -4.43 9.02 6.59
N ASN A 105 -5.42 9.63 5.94
CA ASN A 105 -6.40 10.47 6.64
C ASN A 105 -7.64 9.69 7.12
N ILE A 106 -7.97 8.55 6.51
CA ILE A 106 -9.19 7.81 6.80
C ILE A 106 -8.89 6.42 7.33
N ALA A 107 -8.10 5.62 6.61
CA ALA A 107 -7.92 4.20 6.92
C ALA A 107 -7.03 3.99 8.15
N MET A 108 -5.86 4.64 8.22
CA MET A 108 -4.94 4.47 9.36
C MET A 108 -5.54 4.86 10.71
N PRO A 109 -6.26 5.99 10.86
CA PRO A 109 -6.90 6.33 12.14
C PRO A 109 -7.99 5.34 12.58
N ARG A 110 -8.54 4.55 11.66
CA ARG A 110 -9.54 3.51 11.94
C ARG A 110 -8.96 2.16 12.36
N ILE A 111 -7.63 2.02 12.30
CA ILE A 111 -6.96 0.80 12.79
C ILE A 111 -7.16 0.72 14.30
N ARG A 112 -7.60 -0.45 14.77
CA ARG A 112 -7.77 -0.72 16.19
C ARG A 112 -6.44 -0.55 16.93
N ASP A 113 -6.46 0.17 18.06
CA ASP A 113 -5.28 0.46 18.89
C ASP A 113 -4.10 1.08 18.14
N PHE A 114 -4.39 1.96 17.17
CA PHE A 114 -3.37 2.60 16.35
C PHE A 114 -2.45 3.50 17.19
N ARG A 115 -1.15 3.18 17.18
CA ARG A 115 -0.10 3.96 17.86
C ARG A 115 0.96 4.49 16.90
N GLY A 116 0.63 4.58 15.63
CA GLY A 116 1.57 4.91 14.58
C GLY A 116 2.22 3.67 13.93
N VAL A 117 2.81 3.87 12.77
CA VAL A 117 3.47 2.83 12.00
C VAL A 117 4.96 2.77 12.31
N SER A 118 5.56 1.59 12.16
CA SER A 118 6.99 1.37 12.47
C SER A 118 7.90 2.20 11.55
N PRO A 119 8.85 2.98 12.10
CA PRO A 119 9.85 3.67 11.30
C PRO A 119 10.93 2.75 10.74
N ARG A 120 10.97 1.47 11.13
CA ARG A 120 11.98 0.49 10.73
C ARG A 120 11.60 -0.34 9.49
N SER A 121 10.40 -0.16 8.96
CA SER A 121 9.87 -0.96 7.83
C SER A 121 10.30 -0.44 6.45
N PHE A 122 11.48 0.19 6.38
CA PHE A 122 12.14 0.57 5.14
C PHE A 122 13.10 -0.53 4.67
N ASP A 123 13.26 -0.67 3.35
CA ASP A 123 14.07 -1.72 2.71
C ASP A 123 15.57 -1.38 2.51
N GLY A 124 16.04 -0.25 3.01
CA GLY A 124 17.41 0.25 2.77
C GLY A 124 17.52 1.20 1.57
N ARG A 125 16.53 1.20 0.67
CA ARG A 125 16.48 2.03 -0.54
C ARG A 125 15.33 3.04 -0.54
N GLY A 126 14.81 3.37 0.65
CA GLY A 126 13.75 4.35 0.82
C GLY A 126 12.36 3.88 0.42
N ASN A 127 12.13 2.62 0.12
CA ASN A 127 10.79 2.06 -0.03
C ASN A 127 10.23 1.64 1.33
N TYR A 128 8.94 1.78 1.52
CA TYR A 128 8.28 1.51 2.79
C TYR A 128 7.18 0.47 2.62
N SER A 129 7.12 -0.51 3.53
CA SER A 129 6.09 -1.54 3.54
C SER A 129 5.37 -1.57 4.88
N LEU A 130 4.05 -1.69 4.84
CA LEU A 130 3.21 -1.86 6.01
C LEU A 130 2.19 -2.97 5.80
N GLY A 131 1.95 -3.77 6.84
CA GLY A 131 0.88 -4.75 6.89
C GLY A 131 -0.35 -4.18 7.59
N VAL A 132 -1.50 -4.38 6.99
CA VAL A 132 -2.82 -4.09 7.55
C VAL A 132 -3.51 -5.41 7.85
N LYS A 133 -4.01 -5.58 9.06
CA LYS A 133 -4.64 -6.85 9.48
C LYS A 133 -6.07 -7.01 8.97
N GLU A 134 -6.77 -5.91 8.75
CA GLU A 134 -8.21 -5.91 8.49
C GLU A 134 -8.54 -4.96 7.32
N GLN A 135 -9.19 -5.46 6.26
CA GLN A 135 -9.64 -4.63 5.13
C GLN A 135 -10.76 -3.65 5.49
N ILE A 136 -11.47 -3.88 6.58
CA ILE A 136 -12.61 -3.04 7.05
C ILE A 136 -12.21 -1.62 7.48
N ILE A 137 -10.92 -1.35 7.63
CA ILE A 137 -10.44 0.02 7.88
C ILE A 137 -10.75 0.97 6.72
N PHE A 138 -10.92 0.45 5.51
CA PHE A 138 -11.28 1.23 4.33
C PHE A 138 -12.79 1.47 4.32
N PRO A 139 -13.26 2.73 4.13
CA PRO A 139 -14.68 3.07 4.18
C PRO A 139 -15.50 2.46 3.04
N GLU A 140 -14.83 2.05 1.96
CA GLU A 140 -15.47 1.39 0.81
C GLU A 140 -15.93 -0.04 1.12
N ILE A 141 -15.44 -0.61 2.21
CA ILE A 141 -15.78 -1.97 2.65
C ILE A 141 -16.81 -1.90 3.76
N GLN A 142 -17.97 -2.48 3.51
CA GLN A 142 -19.04 -2.62 4.49
C GLN A 142 -18.91 -3.96 5.20
N TYR A 143 -18.95 -3.95 6.54
CA TYR A 143 -18.79 -5.16 7.36
C TYR A 143 -19.80 -6.26 7.00
N ASP A 144 -21.04 -5.87 6.69
CA ASP A 144 -22.12 -6.82 6.38
C ASP A 144 -21.96 -7.51 5.01
N GLN A 145 -21.07 -7.04 4.16
CA GLN A 145 -20.86 -7.54 2.80
C GLN A 145 -19.61 -8.41 2.65
N ILE A 146 -18.80 -8.51 3.70
CA ILE A 146 -17.59 -9.33 3.66
C ILE A 146 -17.89 -10.75 4.13
N ASP A 147 -17.27 -11.72 3.47
CA ASP A 147 -17.30 -13.14 3.87
C ASP A 147 -16.31 -13.42 5.02
N GLN A 148 -15.15 -12.74 5.01
CA GLN A 148 -14.07 -12.92 5.97
C GLN A 148 -13.19 -11.68 6.10
N ILE A 149 -12.63 -11.46 7.29
CA ILE A 149 -11.61 -10.45 7.53
C ILE A 149 -10.29 -10.92 6.92
N ARG A 150 -9.70 -10.08 6.03
CA ARG A 150 -8.41 -10.35 5.38
C ARG A 150 -7.44 -9.23 5.62
N GLY A 151 -6.19 -9.62 5.84
CA GLY A 151 -5.07 -8.69 5.85
C GLY A 151 -4.58 -8.36 4.45
N MET A 152 -3.81 -7.26 4.36
CA MET A 152 -3.15 -6.86 3.14
C MET A 152 -1.80 -6.21 3.43
N ASP A 153 -0.89 -6.31 2.48
CA ASP A 153 0.41 -5.64 2.50
C ASP A 153 0.40 -4.47 1.54
N ILE A 154 0.79 -3.30 2.03
CA ILE A 154 0.87 -2.07 1.26
C ILE A 154 2.34 -1.67 1.16
N THR A 155 2.87 -1.62 -0.06
CA THR A 155 4.24 -1.21 -0.33
C THR A 155 4.27 0.10 -1.11
N ILE A 156 4.90 1.11 -0.54
CA ILE A 156 5.11 2.43 -1.15
C ILE A 156 6.52 2.44 -1.74
N THR A 157 6.60 2.49 -3.07
CA THR A 157 7.88 2.56 -3.77
C THR A 157 8.20 4.02 -4.11
N THR A 158 9.41 4.44 -3.77
CA THR A 158 9.87 5.81 -3.97
C THR A 158 11.09 5.86 -4.90
N THR A 159 11.54 7.07 -5.25
CA THR A 159 12.81 7.32 -5.94
C THR A 159 13.93 7.70 -4.97
N ALA A 160 13.69 7.62 -3.66
CA ALA A 160 14.70 7.90 -2.65
C ALA A 160 15.91 6.96 -2.80
N ARG A 161 17.10 7.46 -2.46
CA ARG A 161 18.33 6.68 -2.52
C ARG A 161 18.58 5.89 -1.23
N ASP A 162 18.09 6.42 -0.13
CA ASP A 162 18.27 5.86 1.21
C ASP A 162 17.00 6.00 2.06
N ASN A 163 16.99 5.36 3.22
CA ASN A 163 15.86 5.39 4.15
C ASN A 163 15.62 6.78 4.75
N ARG A 164 16.65 7.63 4.88
CA ARG A 164 16.52 8.99 5.39
C ARG A 164 15.67 9.83 4.45
N GLN A 165 15.96 9.78 3.15
CA GLN A 165 15.19 10.49 2.12
C GLN A 165 13.76 9.94 2.00
N GLY A 166 13.60 8.60 2.05
CA GLY A 166 12.29 7.95 2.03
C GLY A 166 11.43 8.35 3.22
N ARG A 167 12.01 8.40 4.41
CA ARG A 167 11.34 8.83 5.63
C ARG A 167 10.94 10.30 5.57
N ALA A 168 11.86 11.19 5.18
CA ALA A 168 11.56 12.61 5.03
C ALA A 168 10.42 12.86 4.04
N LEU A 169 10.38 12.10 2.92
CA LEU A 169 9.29 12.16 1.95
C LEU A 169 7.94 11.78 2.58
N LEU A 170 7.87 10.67 3.30
CA LEU A 170 6.62 10.22 3.93
C LEU A 170 6.20 11.12 5.09
N GLU A 171 7.14 11.63 5.90
CA GLU A 171 6.87 12.62 6.94
C GLU A 171 6.31 13.94 6.36
N ALA A 172 6.78 14.35 5.19
CA ALA A 172 6.24 15.52 4.50
C ALA A 172 4.78 15.34 4.03
N PHE A 173 4.33 14.09 3.84
CA PHE A 173 2.93 13.73 3.61
C PHE A 173 2.14 13.51 4.90
N ASN A 174 2.69 13.83 6.08
CA ASN A 174 2.10 13.57 7.39
C ASN A 174 1.83 12.09 7.68
N PHE A 175 2.70 11.22 7.18
CA PHE A 175 2.60 9.80 7.46
C PHE A 175 2.83 9.54 8.96
N PRO A 176 1.93 8.84 9.67
CA PRO A 176 1.93 8.77 11.13
C PRO A 176 2.96 7.75 11.65
N PHE A 177 4.23 8.09 11.61
CA PHE A 177 5.28 7.26 12.21
C PHE A 177 5.19 7.27 13.75
N ARG A 178 5.45 6.11 14.33
CA ARG A 178 5.60 5.97 15.77
C ARG A 178 6.86 6.70 16.24
N LYS A 179 6.73 7.49 17.31
CA LYS A 179 7.85 8.15 17.97
C LYS A 179 8.71 7.16 18.75
#